data_ba5c99adc8fe21d6cf59292e524bd18c
#
_entry.id   ba5c99adc8fe21d6cf59292e524bd18c
#
_cell.length_a   1.000
_cell.length_b   1.000
_cell.length_c   1.000
_cell.angle_alpha   90.00
_cell.angle_beta   90.00
_cell.angle_gamma   90.00
#
_symmetry.space_group_name_H-M   'P 1'
#
loop_
_entity.id
_entity.type
_entity.pdbx_description
1 polymer ?
#
loop_
_entity_poly.entity_id
_entity_poly.type
_entity_poly.pdbx_seq_one_letter_code
_entity_poly.pdbx_strand_id
1 'polypeptide(L)'
;GLPMDRVGFIAAMENSFNQLFCAVDADTGYSTIMLFDGVNYHEVWRAPESGKSISTLYWYSNKDMAYPYLFFDYGGQICFIKYPDFGFNPAKDSAMYYVPEADLITSTYDMNITRRPKYFNEISAISKNLYNSKTDFSISSNITSDSHIEVYYQIDNDIGTDNWNNAGNIFTSPFGSVDLNRSNVY
;
A
#
# COMPACT_ATOMS: atom_id res chain seq x y z
N GLY A 1 -6.97 -0.95 -9.56
CA GLY A 1 -8.18 -1.35 -8.81
C GLY A 1 -7.79 -2.03 -7.51
N LEU A 2 -8.77 -2.26 -6.64
CA LEU A 2 -8.55 -3.02 -5.42
C LEU A 2 -8.25 -4.50 -5.74
N PRO A 3 -7.42 -5.18 -4.95
CA PRO A 3 -7.29 -6.63 -4.99
C PRO A 3 -8.66 -7.32 -4.80
N MET A 4 -8.80 -8.53 -5.32
CA MET A 4 -10.09 -9.25 -5.32
C MET A 4 -10.64 -9.52 -3.93
N ASP A 5 -9.78 -9.70 -2.94
CA ASP A 5 -10.12 -9.91 -1.53
C ASP A 5 -10.59 -8.64 -0.81
N ARG A 6 -10.54 -7.49 -1.47
CA ARG A 6 -10.94 -6.16 -0.97
C ARG A 6 -12.02 -5.50 -1.83
N VAL A 7 -12.51 -6.21 -2.84
CA VAL A 7 -13.61 -5.71 -3.67
C VAL A 7 -14.91 -5.82 -2.88
N GLY A 8 -15.68 -4.73 -2.84
CA GLY A 8 -16.92 -4.68 -2.08
C GLY A 8 -17.79 -3.50 -2.51
N PHE A 9 -18.71 -3.12 -1.67
CA PHE A 9 -19.57 -1.96 -1.88
C PHE A 9 -19.17 -0.80 -0.96
N ILE A 10 -19.42 0.43 -1.40
CA ILE A 10 -19.18 1.61 -0.58
C ILE A 10 -20.30 1.69 0.46
N ALA A 11 -19.95 1.44 1.72
CA ALA A 11 -20.87 1.45 2.85
C ALA A 11 -21.06 2.86 3.44
N ALA A 12 -20.02 3.68 3.43
CA ALA A 12 -20.06 5.05 3.92
C ALA A 12 -19.07 5.94 3.17
N MET A 13 -19.36 7.23 3.14
CA MET A 13 -18.46 8.26 2.62
C MET A 13 -18.41 9.44 3.57
N GLU A 14 -17.23 10.00 3.75
CA GLU A 14 -16.99 11.18 4.60
C GLU A 14 -16.04 12.14 3.87
N ASN A 15 -16.29 13.42 3.98
CA ASN A 15 -15.48 14.45 3.32
C ASN A 15 -14.71 15.28 4.35
N SER A 16 -13.43 15.47 4.11
CA SER A 16 -12.57 16.32 4.94
C SER A 16 -11.42 16.91 4.12
N PHE A 17 -11.12 18.18 4.33
CA PHE A 17 -9.98 18.90 3.70
C PHE A 17 -9.85 18.70 2.18
N ASN A 18 -10.94 18.74 1.45
CA ASN A 18 -11.01 18.45 0.00
C ASN A 18 -10.59 17.00 -0.37
N GLN A 19 -10.65 16.10 0.58
CA GLN A 19 -10.43 14.67 0.38
C GLN A 19 -11.71 13.91 0.67
N LEU A 20 -11.96 12.85 -0.06
CA LEU A 20 -13.12 11.99 0.13
C LEU A 20 -12.67 10.65 0.68
N PHE A 21 -13.15 10.28 1.85
CA PHE A 21 -12.98 8.95 2.42
C PHE A 21 -14.16 8.07 2.03
N CYS A 22 -13.86 6.85 1.61
CA CYS A 22 -14.84 5.83 1.26
C CYS A 22 -14.57 4.57 2.08
N ALA A 23 -15.52 4.15 2.87
CA ALA A 23 -15.49 2.83 3.50
C ALA A 23 -16.00 1.80 2.50
N VAL A 24 -15.19 0.81 2.20
CA VAL A 24 -15.54 -0.31 1.33
C VAL A 24 -15.74 -1.55 2.20
N ASP A 25 -16.96 -2.04 2.24
CA ASP A 25 -17.28 -3.31 2.89
C ASP A 25 -17.09 -4.45 1.87
N ALA A 26 -16.15 -5.32 2.16
CA ALA A 26 -15.78 -6.44 1.29
C ALA A 26 -16.53 -7.74 1.63
N ASP A 27 -17.57 -7.68 2.46
CA ASP A 27 -18.40 -8.83 2.89
C ASP A 27 -17.53 -9.95 3.49
N THR A 28 -17.12 -10.90 2.70
CA THR A 28 -16.26 -12.03 3.12
C THR A 28 -14.77 -11.73 3.05
N GLY A 29 -14.39 -10.62 2.41
CA GLY A 29 -13.01 -10.18 2.26
C GLY A 29 -12.56 -9.22 3.37
N TYR A 30 -11.54 -8.42 3.05
CA TYR A 30 -10.98 -7.43 3.98
C TYR A 30 -11.55 -6.05 3.69
N SER A 31 -12.44 -5.58 4.55
CA SER A 31 -12.98 -4.22 4.45
C SER A 31 -11.86 -3.18 4.52
N THR A 32 -12.01 -2.07 3.82
CA THR A 32 -10.94 -1.07 3.69
C THR A 32 -11.51 0.35 3.69
N ILE A 33 -10.67 1.31 4.07
CA ILE A 33 -10.98 2.74 3.91
C ILE A 33 -10.05 3.29 2.83
N MET A 34 -10.68 3.83 1.79
CA MET A 34 -10.01 4.47 0.67
C MET A 34 -10.10 5.98 0.81
N LEU A 35 -9.03 6.67 0.50
CA LEU A 35 -8.95 8.10 0.36
C LEU A 35 -8.89 8.46 -1.12
N PHE A 36 -9.75 9.35 -1.58
CA PHE A 36 -9.66 9.99 -2.89
C PHE A 36 -9.11 11.41 -2.73
N ASP A 37 -7.99 11.70 -3.35
CA ASP A 37 -7.29 12.98 -3.29
C ASP A 37 -7.66 13.96 -4.42
N GLY A 38 -8.65 13.61 -5.23
CA GLY A 38 -9.06 14.34 -6.43
C GLY A 38 -8.48 13.76 -7.72
N VAL A 39 -7.48 12.89 -7.64
CA VAL A 39 -6.82 12.24 -8.78
C VAL A 39 -6.82 10.72 -8.63
N ASN A 40 -6.39 10.22 -7.48
CA ASN A 40 -6.21 8.79 -7.22
C ASN A 40 -6.91 8.35 -5.94
N TYR A 41 -7.12 7.04 -5.84
CA TYR A 41 -7.56 6.38 -4.63
C TYR A 41 -6.36 5.75 -3.91
N HIS A 42 -6.27 5.99 -2.60
CA HIS A 42 -5.24 5.45 -1.72
C HIS A 42 -5.88 4.66 -0.60
N GLU A 43 -5.41 3.45 -0.34
CA GLU A 43 -5.83 2.70 0.84
C GLU A 43 -5.17 3.32 2.07
N VAL A 44 -5.98 3.82 3.02
CA VAL A 44 -5.49 4.43 4.27
C VAL A 44 -5.68 3.51 5.47
N TRP A 45 -6.52 2.51 5.34
CA TRP A 45 -6.71 1.48 6.35
C TRP A 45 -7.27 0.22 5.72
N ARG A 46 -6.86 -0.94 6.25
CA ARG A 46 -7.34 -2.26 5.88
C ARG A 46 -7.71 -3.05 7.13
N ALA A 47 -8.81 -3.77 7.07
CA ALA A 47 -9.23 -4.67 8.12
C ALA A 47 -8.16 -5.71 8.43
N PRO A 48 -7.84 -5.96 9.70
CA PRO A 48 -6.91 -7.02 10.09
C PRO A 48 -7.49 -8.43 9.92
N GLU A 49 -8.83 -8.54 9.84
CA GLU A 49 -9.55 -9.79 9.70
C GLU A 49 -10.56 -9.71 8.56
N SER A 50 -10.72 -10.78 7.81
CA SER A 50 -11.74 -10.89 6.76
C SER A 50 -13.14 -11.10 7.35
N GLY A 51 -14.18 -10.80 6.55
CA GLY A 51 -15.56 -11.07 6.91
C GLY A 51 -16.14 -10.17 8.00
N LYS A 52 -15.52 -9.02 8.27
CA LYS A 52 -16.07 -8.02 9.19
C LYS A 52 -16.49 -6.78 8.44
N SER A 53 -17.71 -6.35 8.68
CA SER A 53 -18.30 -5.18 8.05
C SER A 53 -17.71 -3.87 8.55
N ILE A 54 -17.77 -2.87 7.68
CA ILE A 54 -17.54 -1.46 7.98
C ILE A 54 -18.78 -0.69 7.52
N SER A 55 -19.38 0.15 8.36
CA SER A 55 -20.69 0.73 8.03
C SER A 55 -20.74 2.24 8.13
N THR A 56 -19.82 2.87 8.84
CA THR A 56 -19.90 4.30 9.17
C THR A 56 -18.51 4.92 9.09
N LEU A 57 -18.46 6.16 8.62
CA LEU A 57 -17.29 7.04 8.73
C LEU A 57 -17.72 8.35 9.38
N TYR A 58 -16.87 8.90 10.20
CA TYR A 58 -17.07 10.21 10.79
C TYR A 58 -15.73 10.92 11.00
N TRP A 59 -15.57 12.07 10.37
CA TRP A 59 -14.40 12.90 10.55
C TRP A 59 -14.60 13.85 11.73
N TYR A 60 -13.64 13.88 12.64
CA TYR A 60 -13.64 14.79 13.75
C TYR A 60 -12.33 15.58 13.81
N SER A 61 -12.46 16.90 13.75
CA SER A 61 -11.35 17.83 13.91
C SER A 61 -11.82 19.02 14.74
N ASN A 62 -11.00 19.44 15.67
CA ASN A 62 -11.20 20.63 16.48
C ASN A 62 -9.88 21.40 16.51
N LYS A 63 -9.97 22.74 16.50
CA LYS A 63 -8.82 23.66 16.54
C LYS A 63 -7.87 23.44 17.73
N ASP A 64 -8.36 22.86 18.82
CA ASP A 64 -7.59 22.60 20.04
C ASP A 64 -6.93 21.20 20.04
N MET A 65 -7.14 20.42 18.98
CA MET A 65 -6.55 19.09 18.83
C MET A 65 -5.27 19.15 18.01
N ALA A 66 -4.27 18.41 18.44
CA ALA A 66 -3.02 18.29 17.69
C ALA A 66 -3.20 17.53 16.36
N TYR A 67 -4.23 16.69 16.27
CA TYR A 67 -4.53 15.85 15.11
C TYR A 67 -6.03 15.67 14.94
N PRO A 68 -6.53 15.62 13.71
CA PRO A 68 -7.87 15.12 13.40
C PRO A 68 -7.95 13.60 13.53
N TYR A 69 -9.15 13.09 13.67
CA TYR A 69 -9.44 11.66 13.77
C TYR A 69 -10.53 11.28 12.78
N LEU A 70 -10.34 10.16 12.12
CA LEU A 70 -11.36 9.48 11.34
C LEU A 70 -11.90 8.32 12.20
N PHE A 71 -13.13 8.45 12.67
CA PHE A 71 -13.83 7.40 13.38
C PHE A 71 -14.60 6.52 12.40
N PHE A 72 -14.68 5.24 12.68
CA PHE A 72 -15.43 4.29 11.90
C PHE A 72 -15.92 3.12 12.75
N ASP A 73 -17.00 2.49 12.29
CA ASP A 73 -17.45 1.21 12.85
C ASP A 73 -16.77 0.06 12.11
N TYR A 74 -16.23 -0.90 12.86
CA TYR A 74 -15.64 -2.11 12.32
C TYR A 74 -16.07 -3.31 13.16
N GLY A 75 -16.87 -4.20 12.54
CA GLY A 75 -17.40 -5.37 13.23
C GLY A 75 -18.22 -5.03 14.48
N GLY A 76 -18.94 -3.91 14.49
CA GLY A 76 -19.72 -3.43 15.62
C GLY A 76 -18.92 -2.76 16.73
N GLN A 77 -17.66 -2.42 16.47
CA GLN A 77 -16.80 -1.67 17.40
C GLN A 77 -16.42 -0.32 16.82
N ILE A 78 -16.40 0.72 17.65
CA ILE A 78 -15.93 2.04 17.23
C ILE A 78 -14.41 2.04 17.24
N CYS A 79 -13.84 2.25 16.06
CA CYS A 79 -12.41 2.38 15.82
C CYS A 79 -12.08 3.81 15.40
N PHE A 80 -10.82 4.18 15.44
CA PHE A 80 -10.36 5.45 14.90
C PHE A 80 -8.97 5.36 14.30
N ILE A 81 -8.72 6.21 13.31
CA ILE A 81 -7.40 6.49 12.77
C ILE A 81 -7.06 7.93 13.12
N LYS A 82 -5.88 8.12 13.70
CA LYS A 82 -5.28 9.43 13.84
C LYS A 82 -4.75 9.84 12.47
N TYR A 83 -5.14 11.01 12.00
CA TYR A 83 -4.78 11.48 10.66
C TYR A 83 -3.82 12.68 10.75
N PRO A 84 -2.83 12.81 9.86
CA PRO A 84 -1.97 13.99 9.84
C PRO A 84 -2.77 15.22 9.47
N ASP A 85 -2.45 16.36 10.05
CA ASP A 85 -3.04 17.62 9.67
C ASP A 85 -2.64 18.00 8.25
N PHE A 86 -3.48 18.80 7.58
CA PHE A 86 -3.26 19.19 6.21
C PHE A 86 -1.89 19.86 6.01
N GLY A 87 -1.10 19.35 5.08
CA GLY A 87 0.27 19.82 4.80
C GLY A 87 1.35 19.21 5.68
N PHE A 88 1.00 18.39 6.66
CA PHE A 88 1.94 17.70 7.50
C PHE A 88 2.53 16.48 6.78
N ASN A 89 3.85 16.30 6.87
CA ASN A 89 4.48 15.11 6.32
C ASN A 89 4.49 13.98 7.37
N PRO A 90 3.70 12.91 7.20
CA PRO A 90 3.61 11.82 8.17
C PRO A 90 4.97 11.19 8.50
N ALA A 91 5.91 11.21 7.54
CA ALA A 91 7.26 10.68 7.75
C ALA A 91 8.08 11.45 8.79
N LYS A 92 7.65 12.65 9.16
CA LYS A 92 8.31 13.50 10.17
C LYS A 92 7.62 13.46 11.53
N ASP A 93 6.50 12.77 11.65
CA ASP A 93 5.76 12.65 12.89
C ASP A 93 6.00 11.29 13.54
N SER A 94 6.67 11.28 14.67
CA SER A 94 6.95 10.06 15.45
C SER A 94 5.69 9.37 15.98
N ALA A 95 4.53 10.02 15.94
CA ALA A 95 3.25 9.47 16.35
C ALA A 95 2.43 8.88 15.17
N MET A 96 2.96 9.01 13.96
CA MET A 96 2.38 8.41 12.75
C MET A 96 3.17 7.18 12.34
N TYR A 97 2.47 6.11 12.04
CA TYR A 97 3.06 4.86 11.59
C TYR A 97 2.49 4.53 10.22
N TYR A 98 3.36 4.17 9.29
CA TYR A 98 2.94 3.57 8.04
C TYR A 98 2.52 2.12 8.28
N VAL A 99 1.69 1.59 7.39
CA VAL A 99 1.44 0.15 7.34
C VAL A 99 2.79 -0.56 7.20
N PRO A 100 3.05 -1.60 7.98
CA PRO A 100 4.34 -2.31 7.91
C PRO A 100 4.60 -2.96 6.57
N GLU A 101 3.54 -3.23 5.80
CA GLU A 101 3.61 -3.90 4.51
C GLU A 101 2.60 -3.28 3.55
N ALA A 102 3.01 -3.06 2.31
CA ALA A 102 2.16 -2.55 1.24
C ALA A 102 2.53 -3.17 -0.10
N ASP A 103 1.53 -3.53 -0.89
CA ASP A 103 1.70 -4.15 -2.20
C ASP A 103 1.42 -3.14 -3.32
N LEU A 104 2.25 -3.17 -4.35
CA LEU A 104 2.02 -2.48 -5.60
C LEU A 104 2.00 -3.48 -6.74
N ILE A 105 0.82 -3.73 -7.30
CA ILE A 105 0.67 -4.59 -8.47
C ILE A 105 0.52 -3.68 -9.70
N THR A 106 1.49 -3.76 -10.60
CA THR A 106 1.45 -3.01 -11.85
C THR A 106 0.64 -3.78 -12.91
N SER A 107 0.20 -3.07 -13.94
CA SER A 107 -0.38 -3.72 -15.11
C SER A 107 0.67 -4.54 -15.86
N THR A 108 0.20 -5.50 -16.67
CA THR A 108 1.06 -6.25 -17.58
C THR A 108 1.80 -5.31 -18.53
N TYR A 109 3.10 -5.54 -18.65
CA TYR A 109 3.97 -4.74 -19.51
C TYR A 109 4.37 -5.53 -20.77
N ASP A 110 3.77 -5.21 -21.89
CA ASP A 110 3.96 -5.94 -23.16
C ASP A 110 4.79 -5.16 -24.21
N MET A 111 5.27 -3.96 -23.90
CA MET A 111 6.00 -3.07 -24.81
C MET A 111 5.26 -2.80 -26.13
N ASN A 112 3.95 -3.01 -26.20
CA ASN A 112 3.13 -2.96 -27.41
C ASN A 112 3.58 -3.95 -28.51
N ILE A 113 4.29 -5.03 -28.15
CA ILE A 113 4.79 -6.06 -29.08
C ILE A 113 4.29 -7.42 -28.60
N THR A 114 3.04 -7.73 -28.83
CA THR A 114 2.34 -8.88 -28.26
C THR A 114 2.77 -10.25 -28.78
N ARG A 115 3.52 -10.33 -29.87
CA ARG A 115 3.82 -11.61 -30.56
C ARG A 115 5.30 -11.95 -30.68
N ARG A 116 6.18 -11.30 -29.92
CA ARG A 116 7.62 -11.58 -29.94
C ARG A 116 8.13 -11.90 -28.55
N PRO A 117 9.05 -12.86 -28.42
CA PRO A 117 9.74 -13.12 -27.17
C PRO A 117 10.41 -11.83 -26.65
N LYS A 118 10.30 -11.57 -25.37
CA LYS A 118 10.89 -10.41 -24.70
C LYS A 118 11.77 -10.90 -23.57
N TYR A 119 12.84 -10.20 -23.35
CA TYR A 119 13.75 -10.48 -22.26
C TYR A 119 13.77 -9.28 -21.33
N PHE A 120 13.35 -9.48 -20.11
CA PHE A 120 13.53 -8.52 -19.03
C PHE A 120 14.72 -9.00 -18.19
N ASN A 121 15.75 -8.19 -18.10
CA ASN A 121 16.96 -8.55 -17.38
C ASN A 121 16.97 -8.05 -15.94
N GLU A 122 16.30 -6.93 -15.72
CA GLU A 122 16.40 -6.20 -14.46
C GLU A 122 15.11 -5.44 -14.17
N ILE A 123 14.73 -5.41 -12.90
CA ILE A 123 13.74 -4.47 -12.37
C ILE A 123 14.48 -3.52 -11.44
N SER A 124 14.34 -2.23 -11.68
CA SER A 124 14.90 -1.19 -10.83
C SER A 124 13.81 -0.33 -10.21
N ALA A 125 14.05 0.14 -9.00
CA ALA A 125 13.17 1.05 -8.29
C ALA A 125 13.92 2.29 -7.80
N ILE A 126 13.22 3.41 -7.83
CA ILE A 126 13.67 4.65 -7.16
C ILE A 126 12.85 4.77 -5.89
N SER A 127 13.51 4.74 -4.76
CA SER A 127 12.87 4.76 -3.46
C SER A 127 13.53 5.75 -2.51
N LYS A 128 12.85 6.09 -1.43
CA LYS A 128 13.41 6.86 -0.33
C LYS A 128 13.27 6.07 0.96
N ASN A 129 14.29 6.18 1.82
CA ASN A 129 14.26 5.63 3.17
C ASN A 129 14.16 4.09 3.22
N LEU A 130 14.65 3.38 2.23
CA LEU A 130 14.93 1.96 2.40
C LEU A 130 16.10 1.82 3.37
N TYR A 131 16.00 0.84 4.24
CA TYR A 131 16.95 0.64 5.31
C TYR A 131 17.26 -0.84 5.48
N ASN A 132 18.55 -1.14 5.58
CA ASN A 132 19.03 -2.47 5.93
C ASN A 132 19.86 -2.37 7.21
N SER A 133 19.38 -2.94 8.30
CA SER A 133 20.03 -2.92 9.61
C SER A 133 21.45 -3.52 9.61
N LYS A 134 21.75 -4.35 8.61
CA LYS A 134 23.07 -5.00 8.48
C LYS A 134 24.12 -4.14 7.76
N THR A 135 23.68 -3.17 6.96
CA THR A 135 24.58 -2.38 6.11
C THR A 135 24.62 -0.89 6.45
N ASP A 136 23.55 -0.37 7.05
CA ASP A 136 23.41 1.07 7.34
C ASP A 136 23.64 1.36 8.83
N PHE A 137 24.90 1.51 9.21
CA PHE A 137 25.32 1.84 10.60
C PHE A 137 25.02 3.29 11.01
N SER A 138 24.55 4.13 10.11
CA SER A 138 24.37 5.56 10.35
C SER A 138 22.98 5.97 10.87
N ILE A 139 22.04 5.04 10.96
CA ILE A 139 20.67 5.32 11.35
C ILE A 139 20.46 4.92 12.81
N SER A 140 19.82 5.83 13.53
CA SER A 140 19.51 5.76 14.96
C SER A 140 19.03 4.37 15.42
N SER A 141 19.52 3.93 16.56
CA SER A 141 19.32 2.64 17.23
C SER A 141 17.86 2.21 17.50
N ASN A 142 16.87 2.95 17.03
CA ASN A 142 15.44 2.67 17.24
C ASN A 142 14.76 1.97 16.07
N ILE A 143 15.46 1.71 14.96
CA ILE A 143 14.90 0.98 13.83
C ILE A 143 15.30 -0.49 13.99
N THR A 144 14.32 -1.32 14.29
CA THR A 144 14.52 -2.74 14.61
C THR A 144 14.27 -3.69 13.44
N SER A 145 13.79 -3.19 12.31
CA SER A 145 13.45 -3.99 11.13
C SER A 145 14.00 -3.36 9.85
N ASP A 146 14.42 -4.21 8.94
CA ASP A 146 14.83 -3.81 7.60
C ASP A 146 13.60 -3.33 6.82
N SER A 147 13.73 -2.20 6.13
CA SER A 147 12.75 -1.77 5.15
C SER A 147 13.32 -2.02 3.75
N HIS A 148 12.61 -2.79 2.96
CA HIS A 148 13.04 -3.21 1.64
C HIS A 148 11.84 -3.34 0.70
N ILE A 149 12.11 -3.49 -0.59
CA ILE A 149 11.11 -3.82 -1.58
C ILE A 149 11.35 -5.26 -2.00
N GLU A 150 10.38 -6.12 -1.74
CA GLU A 150 10.35 -7.46 -2.33
C GLU A 150 9.79 -7.38 -3.74
N VAL A 151 10.50 -7.96 -4.68
CA VAL A 151 10.11 -7.91 -6.09
C VAL A 151 9.63 -9.27 -6.55
N TYR A 152 8.38 -9.29 -7.01
CA TYR A 152 7.76 -10.46 -7.61
C TYR A 152 7.34 -10.15 -9.03
N TYR A 153 7.33 -11.15 -9.89
CA TYR A 153 6.88 -11.02 -11.27
C TYR A 153 6.12 -12.26 -11.74
N GLN A 154 5.25 -12.05 -12.69
CA GLN A 154 4.56 -13.11 -13.43
C GLN A 154 4.95 -13.06 -14.90
N ILE A 155 5.02 -14.22 -15.52
CA ILE A 155 5.22 -14.38 -16.97
C ILE A 155 3.94 -14.87 -17.63
N ASP A 156 3.89 -14.84 -18.94
CA ASP A 156 2.69 -15.00 -19.78
C ASP A 156 1.68 -16.06 -19.31
N ASN A 157 2.13 -17.23 -18.91
CA ASN A 157 1.24 -18.32 -18.50
C ASN A 157 0.74 -18.19 -17.06
N ASP A 158 1.36 -17.33 -16.27
CA ASP A 158 1.06 -17.17 -14.85
C ASP A 158 0.20 -15.91 -14.59
N ILE A 159 0.01 -15.07 -15.62
CA ILE A 159 -0.77 -13.83 -15.50
C ILE A 159 -2.20 -14.15 -15.07
N GLY A 160 -2.62 -13.54 -13.95
CA GLY A 160 -3.93 -13.76 -13.37
C GLY A 160 -4.06 -15.02 -12.51
N THR A 161 -2.94 -15.68 -12.22
CA THR A 161 -2.84 -16.75 -11.23
C THR A 161 -2.17 -16.25 -9.96
N ASP A 162 -2.12 -17.08 -8.90
CA ASP A 162 -1.36 -16.76 -7.69
C ASP A 162 0.12 -17.22 -7.77
N ASN A 163 0.58 -17.61 -8.95
CA ASN A 163 1.96 -18.04 -9.17
C ASN A 163 2.87 -16.83 -9.41
N TRP A 164 3.55 -16.41 -8.38
CA TRP A 164 4.51 -15.31 -8.43
C TRP A 164 5.94 -15.82 -8.31
N ASN A 165 6.81 -15.36 -9.19
CA ASN A 165 8.24 -15.64 -9.15
C ASN A 165 8.92 -14.55 -8.31
N ASN A 166 9.65 -14.95 -7.28
CA ASN A 166 10.44 -14.00 -6.48
C ASN A 166 11.74 -13.66 -7.20
N ALA A 167 11.95 -12.39 -7.51
CA ALA A 167 13.17 -11.88 -8.12
C ALA A 167 14.21 -11.46 -7.09
N GLY A 168 13.82 -11.29 -5.83
CA GLY A 168 14.70 -10.84 -4.76
C GLY A 168 14.27 -9.52 -4.14
N ASN A 169 15.16 -8.95 -3.34
CA ASN A 169 14.88 -7.78 -2.52
C ASN A 169 15.78 -6.60 -2.89
N ILE A 170 15.20 -5.40 -2.91
CA ILE A 170 15.92 -4.14 -3.07
C ILE A 170 16.04 -3.47 -1.71
N PHE A 171 17.28 -3.29 -1.24
CA PHE A 171 17.60 -2.65 0.04
C PHE A 171 18.21 -1.25 -0.12
N THR A 172 18.59 -0.87 -1.34
CA THR A 172 19.33 0.36 -1.60
C THR A 172 18.41 1.51 -2.00
N SER A 173 18.73 2.70 -1.50
CA SER A 173 18.04 3.95 -1.79
C SER A 173 19.08 5.01 -2.16
N PRO A 174 18.85 5.93 -3.13
CA PRO A 174 17.60 6.13 -3.88
C PRO A 174 17.39 5.15 -5.05
N PHE A 175 18.40 4.41 -5.44
CA PHE A 175 18.34 3.46 -6.56
C PHE A 175 18.65 2.06 -6.08
N GLY A 176 17.84 1.12 -6.49
CA GLY A 176 18.09 -0.28 -6.29
C GLY A 176 17.53 -1.10 -7.45
N SER A 177 18.09 -2.27 -7.68
CA SER A 177 17.63 -3.18 -8.73
C SER A 177 17.77 -4.62 -8.30
N VAL A 178 17.02 -5.48 -8.95
CA VAL A 178 17.15 -6.93 -8.91
C VAL A 178 17.26 -7.48 -10.31
N ASP A 179 18.19 -8.43 -10.49
CA ASP A 179 18.32 -9.15 -11.74
C ASP A 179 17.22 -10.20 -11.85
N LEU A 180 16.46 -10.13 -12.92
CA LEU A 180 15.56 -11.21 -13.31
C LEU A 180 16.42 -12.28 -13.95
N ASN A 181 16.90 -13.25 -13.15
CA ASN A 181 17.66 -14.38 -13.66
C ASN A 181 17.00 -14.90 -14.93
N ARG A 182 17.67 -14.76 -16.09
CA ARG A 182 17.23 -15.01 -17.45
C ARG A 182 16.31 -16.22 -17.59
N SER A 183 15.10 -16.12 -17.08
CA SER A 183 14.06 -17.08 -17.40
C SER A 183 13.59 -16.74 -18.81
N ASN A 184 13.77 -17.69 -19.73
CA ASN A 184 13.26 -17.58 -21.07
C ASN A 184 11.75 -17.36 -21.00
N VAL A 185 11.33 -16.12 -21.17
CA VAL A 185 9.93 -15.75 -21.31
C VAL A 185 9.62 -15.94 -22.79
N TYR A 186 8.86 -16.97 -23.12
CA TYR A 186 8.35 -17.21 -24.46
C TYR A 186 6.99 -16.57 -24.64
#